data_5d15c78d5acaa4acab506797d7abc64a
#
_entry.id   5d15c78d5acaa4acab506797d7abc64a
#
_cell.length_a   1.000
_cell.length_b   1.000
_cell.length_c   1.000
_cell.angle_alpha   90.00
_cell.angle_beta   90.00
_cell.angle_gamma   90.00
#
_symmetry.space_group_name_H-M   'P 1'
#
loop_
_entity.id
_entity.type
_entity.pdbx_description
1 polymer ?
#
loop_
_entity_poly.entity_id
_entity_poly.type
_entity_poly.pdbx_seq_one_letter_code
_entity_poly.pdbx_strand_id
1 'polypeptide(L)'
;MMLEFDQLVSKYNLAPKGVFHIGASTGQEAEQYAKHGIDNMVFIEAIHEVYQDLVRHVAKYPEAISIKACISDTDGQPVVFKIANNQGQSSSFLDFGTHSTIHPETRFIKARKMFTHRIDTLVDATGLNMGRYDLLNIDLQGAELFALKGMGALLNGFNAAILEINKQETYKGCALVGEVDEYMGQYEFERVETGFWIEDTWTDGFYIKK
;
A
#
# COMPACT_ATOMS: atom_id res chain seq x y z
N MET A 1 0.63 -9.64 -3.54
CA MET A 1 -0.82 -9.42 -3.77
C MET A 1 -1.53 -10.76 -3.78
N MET A 2 -2.60 -10.91 -2.99
CA MET A 2 -3.39 -12.15 -2.88
C MET A 2 -4.52 -12.21 -3.92
N LEU A 3 -4.92 -11.04 -4.43
CA LEU A 3 -5.84 -10.93 -5.54
C LEU A 3 -5.09 -10.87 -6.87
N GLU A 4 -5.48 -11.69 -7.83
CA GLU A 4 -4.86 -11.72 -9.16
C GLU A 4 -5.32 -10.49 -9.97
N PHE A 5 -4.39 -9.54 -10.21
CA PHE A 5 -4.69 -8.28 -10.89
C PHE A 5 -5.29 -8.48 -12.29
N ASP A 6 -4.77 -9.46 -13.05
CA ASP A 6 -5.32 -9.83 -14.38
C ASP A 6 -6.81 -10.20 -14.31
N GLN A 7 -7.21 -10.90 -13.24
CA GLN A 7 -8.61 -11.26 -13.02
C GLN A 7 -9.46 -10.05 -12.64
N LEU A 8 -8.95 -9.16 -11.80
CA LEU A 8 -9.65 -7.92 -11.44
C LEU A 8 -9.88 -7.05 -12.68
N VAL A 9 -8.83 -6.85 -13.50
CA VAL A 9 -8.94 -6.09 -14.76
C VAL A 9 -10.02 -6.68 -15.66
N SER A 10 -10.01 -7.99 -15.87
CA SER A 10 -10.98 -8.68 -16.73
C SER A 10 -12.40 -8.64 -16.16
N LYS A 11 -12.57 -8.96 -14.88
CA LYS A 11 -13.88 -9.08 -14.23
C LYS A 11 -14.60 -7.75 -14.11
N TYR A 12 -13.86 -6.69 -13.80
CA TYR A 12 -14.42 -5.35 -13.57
C TYR A 12 -14.20 -4.39 -14.73
N ASN A 13 -13.65 -4.89 -15.86
CA ASN A 13 -13.32 -4.10 -17.04
C ASN A 13 -12.52 -2.83 -16.68
N LEU A 14 -11.48 -3.00 -15.86
CA LEU A 14 -10.66 -1.89 -15.40
C LEU A 14 -9.77 -1.36 -16.53
N ALA A 15 -9.69 -0.05 -16.64
CA ALA A 15 -8.78 0.65 -17.55
C ALA A 15 -8.13 1.84 -16.83
N PRO A 16 -7.28 1.58 -15.82
CA PRO A 16 -6.69 2.65 -15.03
C PRO A 16 -5.76 3.53 -15.87
N LYS A 17 -5.81 4.84 -15.64
CA LYS A 17 -4.89 5.82 -16.25
C LYS A 17 -3.49 5.72 -15.64
N GLY A 18 -3.43 5.34 -14.38
CA GLY A 18 -2.20 5.17 -13.63
C GLY A 18 -2.45 4.59 -12.25
N VAL A 19 -1.40 4.09 -11.64
CA VAL A 19 -1.41 3.48 -10.31
C VAL A 19 -0.60 4.31 -9.32
N PHE A 20 -1.12 4.44 -8.11
CA PHE A 20 -0.44 5.00 -6.95
C PHE A 20 -0.25 3.89 -5.92
N HIS A 21 0.97 3.34 -5.84
CA HIS A 21 1.30 2.16 -5.04
C HIS A 21 2.13 2.54 -3.81
N ILE A 22 1.61 2.29 -2.63
CA ILE A 22 2.20 2.61 -1.34
C ILE A 22 2.57 1.32 -0.62
N GLY A 23 3.82 1.19 -0.19
CA GLY A 23 4.41 -0.04 0.29
C GLY A 23 4.83 -0.95 -0.85
N ALA A 24 5.42 -0.35 -1.88
CA ALA A 24 5.67 -1.01 -3.16
C ALA A 24 6.83 -2.02 -3.14
N SER A 25 7.51 -2.20 -2.01
CA SER A 25 8.65 -3.11 -1.91
C SER A 25 9.65 -2.87 -3.07
N THR A 26 10.03 -3.90 -3.80
CA THR A 26 10.94 -3.81 -4.95
C THR A 26 10.21 -3.47 -6.27
N GLY A 27 8.90 -3.20 -6.25
CA GLY A 27 8.09 -2.85 -7.43
C GLY A 27 7.76 -4.04 -8.32
N GLN A 28 7.61 -5.22 -7.75
CA GLN A 28 7.35 -6.47 -8.50
C GLN A 28 6.05 -6.41 -9.31
N GLU A 29 5.07 -5.62 -8.93
CA GLU A 29 3.80 -5.43 -9.64
C GLU A 29 3.92 -4.54 -10.88
N ALA A 30 5.03 -3.81 -11.04
CA ALA A 30 5.21 -2.87 -12.16
C ALA A 30 5.08 -3.55 -13.54
N GLU A 31 5.57 -4.79 -13.68
CA GLU A 31 5.44 -5.54 -14.93
C GLU A 31 3.98 -5.89 -15.23
N GLN A 32 3.23 -6.24 -14.20
CA GLN A 32 1.80 -6.55 -14.32
C GLN A 32 0.99 -5.31 -14.70
N TYR A 33 1.29 -4.16 -14.11
CA TYR A 33 0.67 -2.88 -14.49
C TYR A 33 0.98 -2.53 -15.95
N ALA A 34 2.25 -2.61 -16.36
CA ALA A 34 2.67 -2.31 -17.72
C ALA A 34 2.03 -3.25 -18.77
N LYS A 35 1.84 -4.54 -18.44
CA LYS A 35 1.13 -5.52 -19.28
C LYS A 35 -0.29 -5.07 -19.63
N HIS A 36 -0.93 -4.32 -18.73
CA HIS A 36 -2.26 -3.75 -18.92
C HIS A 36 -2.25 -2.31 -19.48
N GLY A 37 -1.10 -1.83 -19.96
CA GLY A 37 -0.97 -0.50 -20.56
C GLY A 37 -0.98 0.64 -19.55
N ILE A 38 -0.70 0.35 -18.27
CA ILE A 38 -0.60 1.36 -17.22
C ILE A 38 0.84 1.86 -17.18
N ASP A 39 1.11 2.99 -17.83
CA ASP A 39 2.47 3.58 -17.89
C ASP A 39 2.72 4.54 -16.72
N ASN A 40 1.68 5.23 -16.22
CA ASN A 40 1.79 6.17 -15.11
C ASN A 40 1.80 5.41 -13.79
N MET A 41 2.96 5.33 -13.14
CA MET A 41 3.13 4.59 -11.90
C MET A 41 3.85 5.44 -10.86
N VAL A 42 3.30 5.56 -9.67
CA VAL A 42 4.00 6.06 -8.48
C VAL A 42 4.19 4.91 -7.51
N PHE A 43 5.41 4.74 -7.03
CA PHE A 43 5.79 3.74 -6.05
C PHE A 43 6.40 4.40 -4.82
N ILE A 44 5.87 4.08 -3.65
CA ILE A 44 6.38 4.61 -2.36
C ILE A 44 6.89 3.44 -1.52
N GLU A 45 8.14 3.56 -1.05
CA GLU A 45 8.79 2.56 -0.21
C GLU A 45 9.59 3.25 0.91
N ALA A 46 9.50 2.74 2.15
CA ALA A 46 10.14 3.34 3.32
C ALA A 46 11.58 2.84 3.54
N ILE A 47 11.86 1.56 3.26
CA ILE A 47 13.15 0.92 3.53
C ILE A 47 14.16 1.34 2.47
N HIS A 48 15.24 2.00 2.87
CA HIS A 48 16.22 2.58 1.95
C HIS A 48 16.81 1.55 0.96
N GLU A 49 17.19 0.38 1.43
CA GLU A 49 17.79 -0.67 0.61
C GLU A 49 16.79 -1.22 -0.40
N VAL A 50 15.55 -1.48 0.04
CA VAL A 50 14.44 -1.95 -0.81
C VAL A 50 14.06 -0.87 -1.84
N TYR A 51 14.02 0.40 -1.42
CA TYR A 51 13.81 1.53 -2.32
C TYR A 51 14.88 1.62 -3.43
N GLN A 52 16.15 1.32 -3.10
CA GLN A 52 17.20 1.31 -4.13
C GLN A 52 16.97 0.18 -5.16
N ASP A 53 16.49 -0.97 -4.72
CA ASP A 53 16.10 -2.07 -5.60
C ASP A 53 14.87 -1.70 -6.44
N LEU A 54 13.87 -1.08 -5.83
CA LEU A 54 12.71 -0.52 -6.53
C LEU A 54 13.12 0.42 -7.66
N VAL A 55 13.95 1.44 -7.37
CA VAL A 55 14.43 2.41 -8.38
C VAL A 55 15.09 1.70 -9.56
N ARG A 56 15.94 0.68 -9.30
CA ARG A 56 16.59 -0.10 -10.35
C ARG A 56 15.59 -0.91 -11.17
N HIS A 57 14.63 -1.54 -10.52
CA HIS A 57 13.65 -2.39 -11.17
C HIS A 57 12.72 -1.59 -12.09
N VAL A 58 12.23 -0.43 -11.61
CA VAL A 58 11.28 0.37 -12.38
C VAL A 58 11.91 1.33 -13.39
N ALA A 59 13.25 1.44 -13.43
CA ALA A 59 13.98 2.32 -14.35
C ALA A 59 13.67 2.08 -15.85
N LYS A 60 13.18 0.89 -16.18
CA LYS A 60 12.74 0.52 -17.55
C LYS A 60 11.40 1.14 -17.94
N TYR A 61 10.64 1.74 -16.99
CA TYR A 61 9.36 2.41 -17.21
C TYR A 61 9.54 3.92 -17.11
N PRO A 62 9.55 4.66 -18.25
CA PRO A 62 9.96 6.08 -18.27
C PRO A 62 9.06 7.02 -17.44
N GLU A 63 7.78 6.66 -17.28
CA GLU A 63 6.80 7.46 -16.53
C GLU A 63 6.67 7.03 -15.06
N ALA A 64 7.45 6.02 -14.62
CA ALA A 64 7.43 5.56 -13.24
C ALA A 64 8.19 6.53 -12.32
N ILE A 65 7.58 6.85 -11.19
CA ILE A 65 8.13 7.72 -10.16
C ILE A 65 8.31 6.90 -8.88
N SER A 66 9.51 6.92 -8.31
CA SER A 66 9.79 6.26 -7.03
C SER A 66 10.04 7.29 -5.96
N ILE A 67 9.38 7.15 -4.80
CA ILE A 67 9.49 8.06 -3.66
C ILE A 67 9.87 7.25 -2.42
N LYS A 68 10.89 7.73 -1.68
CA LYS A 68 11.25 7.12 -0.40
C LYS A 68 10.57 7.87 0.73
N ALA A 69 9.54 7.27 1.34
CA ALA A 69 8.83 7.85 2.47
C ALA A 69 8.24 6.78 3.39
N CYS A 70 8.20 7.06 4.69
CA CYS A 70 7.43 6.29 5.67
C CYS A 70 6.06 6.98 5.80
N ILE A 71 5.00 6.32 5.33
CA ILE A 71 3.67 6.91 5.23
C ILE A 71 2.87 6.70 6.52
N SER A 72 2.12 7.74 6.92
CA SER A 72 1.19 7.72 8.05
C SER A 72 0.13 8.84 7.89
N ASP A 73 -0.70 9.02 8.90
CA ASP A 73 -1.72 10.09 8.98
C ASP A 73 -1.19 11.41 9.54
N THR A 74 0.07 11.47 9.94
CA THR A 74 0.71 12.63 10.58
C THR A 74 2.10 12.88 10.01
N ASP A 75 2.42 14.15 9.69
CA ASP A 75 3.75 14.54 9.23
C ASP A 75 4.74 14.70 10.38
N GLY A 76 5.99 14.32 10.12
CA GLY A 76 7.12 14.60 11.00
C GLY A 76 7.09 13.87 12.34
N GLN A 77 6.20 12.90 12.53
CA GLN A 77 6.16 12.09 13.73
C GLN A 77 7.36 11.11 13.74
N PRO A 78 8.19 11.12 14.79
CA PRO A 78 9.26 10.15 14.89
C PRO A 78 8.71 8.76 15.21
N VAL A 79 9.06 7.77 14.39
CA VAL A 79 8.69 6.36 14.59
C VAL A 79 9.92 5.47 14.58
N VAL A 80 9.81 4.30 15.21
CA VAL A 80 10.80 3.23 15.10
C VAL A 80 10.30 2.23 14.07
N PHE A 81 10.79 2.33 12.85
CA PHE A 81 10.46 1.42 11.76
C PHE A 81 11.28 0.13 11.90
N LYS A 82 10.61 -1.00 11.96
CA LYS A 82 11.18 -2.32 12.23
C LYS A 82 11.26 -3.11 10.94
N ILE A 83 12.44 -3.65 10.64
CA ILE A 83 12.73 -4.38 9.39
C ILE A 83 12.72 -5.87 9.68
N ALA A 84 11.90 -6.61 8.96
CA ALA A 84 11.74 -8.04 9.07
C ALA A 84 12.79 -8.82 8.26
N ASN A 85 13.08 -10.06 8.69
CA ASN A 85 14.09 -10.92 8.09
C ASN A 85 13.67 -11.55 6.73
N ASN A 86 12.41 -11.42 6.32
CA ASN A 86 11.86 -11.89 5.07
C ASN A 86 12.03 -10.87 3.92
N GLN A 87 13.22 -10.35 3.73
CA GLN A 87 13.56 -9.32 2.75
C GLN A 87 12.79 -7.99 2.94
N GLY A 88 12.31 -7.76 4.17
CA GLY A 88 11.59 -6.54 4.52
C GLY A 88 10.08 -6.59 4.27
N GLN A 89 9.54 -7.67 3.72
CA GLN A 89 8.12 -7.76 3.36
C GLN A 89 7.15 -7.54 4.53
N SER A 90 7.46 -8.06 5.73
CA SER A 90 6.65 -7.85 6.94
C SER A 90 7.15 -6.68 7.81
N SER A 91 7.79 -5.69 7.21
CA SER A 91 8.34 -4.55 7.94
C SER A 91 7.27 -3.49 8.21
N SER A 92 7.27 -2.93 9.42
CA SER A 92 6.28 -1.94 9.85
C SER A 92 6.85 -1.04 10.95
N PHE A 93 6.24 0.11 11.18
CA PHE A 93 6.45 0.86 12.42
C PHE A 93 5.58 0.32 13.57
N LEU A 94 4.59 -0.52 13.28
CA LEU A 94 3.81 -1.24 14.28
C LEU A 94 4.58 -2.47 14.80
N ASP A 95 4.20 -2.97 15.96
CA ASP A 95 4.70 -4.25 16.48
C ASP A 95 3.87 -5.41 15.90
N PHE A 96 4.46 -6.60 15.80
CA PHE A 96 3.68 -7.80 15.51
C PHE A 96 2.61 -8.02 16.59
N GLY A 97 1.40 -8.30 16.13
CA GLY A 97 0.30 -8.86 16.88
C GLY A 97 0.25 -10.37 16.67
N THR A 98 -0.85 -10.88 16.08
CA THR A 98 -1.00 -12.31 15.77
C THR A 98 -0.01 -12.80 14.71
N HIS A 99 0.59 -11.91 13.91
CA HIS A 99 1.61 -12.25 12.92
C HIS A 99 2.76 -13.09 13.52
N SER A 100 3.24 -12.76 14.71
CA SER A 100 4.33 -13.51 15.36
C SER A 100 3.96 -14.94 15.78
N THR A 101 2.68 -15.22 15.91
CA THR A 101 2.17 -16.56 16.22
C THR A 101 1.99 -17.39 14.96
N ILE A 102 1.55 -16.75 13.87
CA ILE A 102 1.24 -17.39 12.58
C ILE A 102 2.54 -17.66 11.81
N HIS A 103 3.46 -16.71 11.84
CA HIS A 103 4.75 -16.75 11.16
C HIS A 103 5.91 -16.61 12.14
N PRO A 104 6.15 -17.61 13.02
CA PRO A 104 7.15 -17.54 14.09
C PRO A 104 8.60 -17.43 13.57
N GLU A 105 8.85 -17.80 12.31
CA GLU A 105 10.12 -17.64 11.62
C GLU A 105 10.39 -16.17 11.22
N THR A 106 9.33 -15.38 11.07
CA THR A 106 9.43 -13.95 10.72
C THR A 106 9.64 -13.13 11.97
N ARG A 107 10.74 -12.38 12.00
CA ARG A 107 11.13 -11.56 13.15
C ARG A 107 11.76 -10.25 12.71
N PHE A 108 11.63 -9.23 13.50
CA PHE A 108 12.36 -7.99 13.28
C PHE A 108 13.85 -8.18 13.59
N ILE A 109 14.70 -7.87 12.62
CA ILE A 109 16.16 -8.01 12.70
C ILE A 109 16.89 -6.67 12.80
N LYS A 110 16.20 -5.58 12.47
CA LYS A 110 16.75 -4.22 12.47
C LYS A 110 15.65 -3.22 12.78
N ALA A 111 16.03 -2.10 13.39
CA ALA A 111 15.14 -0.98 13.63
C ALA A 111 15.80 0.32 13.19
N ARG A 112 15.03 1.26 12.64
CA ARG A 112 15.48 2.58 12.21
C ARG A 112 14.54 3.66 12.71
N LYS A 113 15.10 4.77 13.16
CA LYS A 113 14.30 5.98 13.38
C LYS A 113 13.95 6.59 12.02
N MET A 114 12.68 6.83 11.79
CA MET A 114 12.16 7.51 10.62
C MET A 114 11.20 8.61 11.06
N PHE A 115 10.94 9.56 10.16
CA PHE A 115 9.85 10.53 10.31
C PHE A 115 8.75 10.17 9.32
N THR A 116 7.51 10.27 9.78
CA THR A 116 6.34 9.97 8.95
C THR A 116 5.98 11.12 8.02
N HIS A 117 5.29 10.78 6.94
CA HIS A 117 4.75 11.73 5.97
C HIS A 117 3.29 11.39 5.66
N ARG A 118 2.46 12.42 5.58
CA ARG A 118 1.13 12.33 5.00
C ARG A 118 1.25 12.29 3.47
N ILE A 119 0.33 11.61 2.81
CA ILE A 119 0.37 11.50 1.35
C ILE A 119 -0.05 12.83 0.71
N ASP A 120 -1.07 13.51 1.25
CA ASP A 120 -1.50 14.82 0.73
C ASP A 120 -0.36 15.85 0.76
N THR A 121 0.38 15.96 1.87
CA THR A 121 1.56 16.84 1.99
C THR A 121 2.69 16.41 1.05
N LEU A 122 2.91 15.10 0.89
CA LEU A 122 3.95 14.57 -0.01
C LEU A 122 3.63 14.90 -1.48
N VAL A 123 2.37 14.76 -1.88
CA VAL A 123 1.89 15.12 -3.22
C VAL A 123 2.09 16.61 -3.48
N ASP A 124 1.72 17.47 -2.54
CA ASP A 124 1.91 18.92 -2.66
C ASP A 124 3.40 19.30 -2.78
N ALA A 125 4.26 18.68 -1.95
CA ALA A 125 5.69 18.94 -1.94
C ALA A 125 6.41 18.47 -3.22
N THR A 126 5.93 17.40 -3.85
CA THR A 126 6.51 16.84 -5.08
C THR A 126 5.90 17.41 -6.36
N GLY A 127 4.76 18.09 -6.27
CA GLY A 127 4.03 18.61 -7.43
C GLY A 127 3.44 17.51 -8.32
N LEU A 128 3.16 16.32 -7.76
CA LEU A 128 2.56 15.22 -8.52
C LEU A 128 1.17 15.60 -9.05
N ASN A 129 0.97 15.37 -10.34
CA ASN A 129 -0.36 15.53 -10.96
C ASN A 129 -1.23 14.30 -10.66
N MET A 130 -2.01 14.36 -9.59
CA MET A 130 -2.89 13.26 -9.17
C MET A 130 -3.97 12.89 -10.19
N GLY A 131 -4.30 13.75 -11.13
CA GLY A 131 -5.24 13.43 -12.23
C GLY A 131 -4.75 12.34 -13.19
N ARG A 132 -3.50 11.91 -13.08
CA ARG A 132 -2.89 10.81 -13.85
C ARG A 132 -3.10 9.44 -13.21
N TYR A 133 -3.58 9.36 -11.97
CA TYR A 133 -3.67 8.14 -11.18
C TYR A 133 -5.10 7.95 -10.70
N ASP A 134 -5.68 6.80 -10.95
CA ASP A 134 -7.05 6.47 -10.55
C ASP A 134 -7.20 5.04 -10.00
N LEU A 135 -6.09 4.30 -9.92
CA LEU A 135 -5.98 3.05 -9.18
C LEU A 135 -5.02 3.24 -7.97
N LEU A 136 -5.49 2.90 -6.80
CA LEU A 136 -4.71 2.91 -5.55
C LEU A 136 -4.31 1.48 -5.18
N ASN A 137 -3.07 1.28 -4.74
CA ASN A 137 -2.63 0.03 -4.12
C ASN A 137 -1.89 0.35 -2.82
N ILE A 138 -2.31 -0.23 -1.69
CA ILE A 138 -1.69 -0.01 -0.36
C ILE A 138 -1.44 -1.34 0.32
N ASP A 139 -0.16 -1.60 0.62
CA ASP A 139 0.32 -2.71 1.43
C ASP A 139 1.38 -2.16 2.41
N LEU A 140 0.97 -1.81 3.61
CA LEU A 140 1.82 -1.16 4.63
C LEU A 140 1.95 -1.97 5.91
N GLN A 141 1.58 -3.24 5.82
CA GLN A 141 1.79 -4.18 6.91
C GLN A 141 1.18 -3.66 8.23
N GLY A 142 -0.15 -3.40 8.15
CA GLY A 142 -0.99 -2.94 9.26
C GLY A 142 -1.19 -1.41 9.33
N ALA A 143 -0.50 -0.62 8.50
CA ALA A 143 -0.62 0.84 8.53
C ALA A 143 -1.51 1.41 7.41
N GLU A 144 -2.36 0.61 6.77
CA GLU A 144 -3.18 0.98 5.61
C GLU A 144 -4.16 2.11 5.96
N LEU A 145 -4.87 2.01 7.09
CA LEU A 145 -5.81 3.05 7.51
C LEU A 145 -5.10 4.37 7.86
N PHE A 146 -3.87 4.33 8.40
CA PHE A 146 -3.08 5.54 8.59
C PHE A 146 -2.76 6.21 7.24
N ALA A 147 -2.37 5.43 6.22
CA ALA A 147 -2.13 5.96 4.89
C ALA A 147 -3.40 6.56 4.27
N LEU A 148 -4.53 5.87 4.35
CA LEU A 148 -5.82 6.37 3.87
C LEU A 148 -6.21 7.71 4.54
N LYS A 149 -6.03 7.83 5.86
CA LYS A 149 -6.25 9.10 6.59
C LYS A 149 -5.26 10.18 6.14
N GLY A 150 -4.01 9.81 5.85
CA GLY A 150 -2.99 10.70 5.31
C GLY A 150 -3.24 11.16 3.88
N MET A 151 -4.07 10.45 3.11
CA MET A 151 -4.52 10.87 1.78
C MET A 151 -5.64 11.91 1.83
N GLY A 152 -6.53 11.79 2.81
CA GLY A 152 -7.67 12.69 2.94
C GLY A 152 -8.47 12.84 1.64
N ALA A 153 -8.71 14.07 1.21
CA ALA A 153 -9.53 14.36 0.02
C ALA A 153 -8.95 13.81 -1.31
N LEU A 154 -7.66 13.44 -1.35
CA LEU A 154 -7.06 12.83 -2.55
C LEU A 154 -7.73 11.51 -2.93
N LEU A 155 -8.33 10.78 -1.96
CA LEU A 155 -9.11 9.56 -2.22
C LEU A 155 -10.25 9.77 -3.22
N ASN A 156 -10.80 10.99 -3.31
CA ASN A 156 -11.85 11.30 -4.29
C ASN A 156 -11.40 11.16 -5.75
N GLY A 157 -10.10 11.21 -6.01
CA GLY A 157 -9.53 11.08 -7.36
C GLY A 157 -9.38 9.64 -7.86
N PHE A 158 -9.53 8.64 -6.98
CA PHE A 158 -9.39 7.24 -7.33
C PHE A 158 -10.74 6.59 -7.66
N ASN A 159 -10.72 5.65 -8.61
CA ASN A 159 -11.90 4.87 -9.04
C ASN A 159 -11.88 3.47 -8.45
N ALA A 160 -10.69 2.94 -8.15
CA ALA A 160 -10.52 1.61 -7.56
C ALA A 160 -9.33 1.59 -6.59
N ALA A 161 -9.37 0.67 -5.62
CA ALA A 161 -8.28 0.46 -4.68
C ALA A 161 -8.09 -1.03 -4.37
N ILE A 162 -6.83 -1.43 -4.20
CA ILE A 162 -6.42 -2.73 -3.63
C ILE A 162 -5.75 -2.41 -2.31
N LEU A 163 -6.25 -2.98 -1.22
CA LEU A 163 -5.77 -2.72 0.14
C LEU A 163 -5.51 -4.04 0.85
N GLU A 164 -4.38 -4.17 1.55
CA GLU A 164 -4.27 -5.22 2.57
C GLU A 164 -5.29 -4.94 3.68
N ILE A 165 -6.05 -5.96 4.07
CA ILE A 165 -7.09 -5.88 5.09
C ILE A 165 -6.92 -7.00 6.12
N ASN A 166 -7.25 -6.71 7.37
CA ASN A 166 -7.02 -7.60 8.49
C ASN A 166 -8.34 -7.96 9.19
N LYS A 167 -8.58 -9.26 9.46
CA LYS A 167 -9.65 -9.75 10.35
C LYS A 167 -9.26 -9.70 11.82
N GLN A 168 -7.96 -9.83 12.09
CA GLN A 168 -7.39 -9.87 13.43
C GLN A 168 -6.27 -8.83 13.51
N GLU A 169 -5.89 -8.48 14.71
CA GLU A 169 -4.77 -7.56 14.95
C GLU A 169 -3.42 -8.22 14.58
N THR A 170 -3.17 -8.36 13.27
CA THR A 170 -1.95 -8.94 12.70
C THR A 170 -0.72 -8.14 13.11
N TYR A 171 -0.86 -6.82 13.12
CA TYR A 171 0.05 -5.86 13.72
C TYR A 171 -0.69 -5.10 14.83
N LYS A 172 -0.02 -4.81 15.94
CA LYS A 172 -0.64 -4.12 17.09
C LYS A 172 -1.12 -2.73 16.71
N GLY A 173 -2.42 -2.52 16.87
CA GLY A 173 -3.08 -1.27 16.50
C GLY A 173 -3.37 -1.10 15.02
N CYS A 174 -3.23 -2.16 14.20
CA CYS A 174 -3.71 -2.13 12.82
C CYS A 174 -5.25 -2.07 12.80
N ALA A 175 -5.78 -1.45 11.77
CA ALA A 175 -7.23 -1.42 11.56
C ALA A 175 -7.75 -2.80 11.15
N LEU A 176 -8.93 -3.14 11.63
CA LEU A 176 -9.65 -4.32 11.16
C LEU A 176 -10.46 -3.99 9.89
N VAL A 177 -10.77 -5.01 9.11
CA VAL A 177 -11.46 -4.88 7.82
C VAL A 177 -12.74 -4.02 7.89
N GLY A 178 -13.52 -4.11 8.97
CA GLY A 178 -14.72 -3.28 9.14
C GLY A 178 -14.42 -1.79 9.28
N GLU A 179 -13.30 -1.43 9.92
CA GLU A 179 -12.88 -0.03 10.06
C GLU A 179 -12.38 0.54 8.73
N VAL A 180 -11.69 -0.29 7.93
CA VAL A 180 -11.26 0.09 6.58
C VAL A 180 -12.48 0.25 5.67
N ASP A 181 -13.42 -0.69 5.68
CA ASP A 181 -14.69 -0.63 4.92
C ASP A 181 -15.49 0.64 5.27
N GLU A 182 -15.62 0.97 6.57
CA GLU A 182 -16.31 2.17 7.03
C GLU A 182 -15.62 3.46 6.54
N TYR A 183 -14.29 3.52 6.65
CA TYR A 183 -13.53 4.68 6.18
C TYR A 183 -13.63 4.86 4.66
N MET A 184 -13.44 3.81 3.90
CA MET A 184 -13.55 3.82 2.44
C MET A 184 -14.97 4.18 1.98
N GLY A 185 -15.99 3.72 2.73
CA GLY A 185 -17.39 4.07 2.48
C GLY A 185 -17.69 5.58 2.56
N GLN A 186 -16.95 6.35 3.37
CA GLN A 186 -17.08 7.82 3.44
C GLN A 186 -16.66 8.51 2.13
N TYR A 187 -15.88 7.81 1.28
CA TYR A 187 -15.43 8.26 -0.03
C TYR A 187 -16.13 7.52 -1.18
N GLU A 188 -17.30 6.91 -0.91
CA GLU A 188 -18.16 6.19 -1.86
C GLU A 188 -17.53 4.90 -2.42
N PHE A 189 -16.51 4.33 -1.76
CA PHE A 189 -15.97 3.03 -2.13
C PHE A 189 -16.75 1.89 -1.48
N GLU A 190 -16.91 0.80 -2.24
CA GLU A 190 -17.44 -0.46 -1.76
C GLU A 190 -16.43 -1.58 -2.02
N ARG A 191 -16.18 -2.44 -1.03
CA ARG A 191 -15.38 -3.64 -1.23
C ARG A 191 -16.20 -4.67 -2.01
N VAL A 192 -15.76 -4.96 -3.23
CA VAL A 192 -16.45 -5.84 -4.19
C VAL A 192 -15.80 -7.21 -4.34
N GLU A 193 -14.53 -7.34 -3.90
CA GLU A 193 -13.79 -8.60 -3.91
C GLU A 193 -12.96 -8.72 -2.64
N THR A 194 -12.74 -9.95 -2.19
CA THR A 194 -11.88 -10.27 -1.05
C THR A 194 -11.05 -11.49 -1.42
N GLY A 195 -9.76 -11.41 -1.27
CA GLY A 195 -8.85 -12.51 -1.49
C GLY A 195 -9.05 -13.67 -0.50
N PHE A 196 -8.28 -14.72 -0.69
CA PHE A 196 -8.27 -15.82 0.27
C PHE A 196 -7.60 -15.39 1.58
N TRP A 197 -8.26 -15.58 2.71
CA TRP A 197 -7.73 -15.23 4.03
C TRP A 197 -6.58 -16.14 4.43
N ILE A 198 -5.40 -15.56 4.65
CA ILE A 198 -4.24 -16.30 5.17
C ILE A 198 -4.47 -16.58 6.66
N GLU A 199 -4.50 -17.87 7.02
CA GLU A 199 -4.75 -18.34 8.40
C GLU A 199 -5.91 -17.60 9.11
N ASP A 200 -6.94 -17.23 8.32
CA ASP A 200 -8.11 -16.44 8.76
C ASP A 200 -7.73 -15.08 9.41
N THR A 201 -6.63 -14.46 9.00
CA THR A 201 -6.11 -13.22 9.60
C THR A 201 -6.09 -12.03 8.65
N TRP A 202 -5.46 -12.14 7.50
CA TRP A 202 -5.30 -11.04 6.54
C TRP A 202 -5.43 -11.49 5.09
N THR A 203 -5.72 -10.55 4.21
CA THR A 203 -5.79 -10.74 2.75
C THR A 203 -5.81 -9.39 2.04
N ASP A 204 -5.94 -9.40 0.70
CA ASP A 204 -6.27 -8.20 -0.07
C ASP A 204 -7.79 -8.03 -0.21
N GLY A 205 -8.25 -6.79 -0.10
CA GLY A 205 -9.58 -6.33 -0.47
C GLY A 205 -9.53 -5.46 -1.72
N PHE A 206 -10.44 -5.67 -2.64
CA PHE A 206 -10.60 -4.81 -3.82
C PHE A 206 -11.87 -3.96 -3.68
N TYR A 207 -11.69 -2.66 -3.86
CA TYR A 207 -12.70 -1.64 -3.68
C TYR A 207 -12.94 -0.90 -5.00
N ILE A 208 -14.19 -0.61 -5.29
CA ILE A 208 -14.61 0.22 -6.44
C ILE A 208 -15.45 1.38 -5.93
N LYS A 209 -15.23 2.55 -6.50
CA LYS A 209 -16.03 3.73 -6.24
C LYS A 209 -17.38 3.61 -6.95
N LYS A 210 -18.48 3.94 -6.24
CA LYS A 210 -19.87 3.92 -6.75
C LYS A 210 -20.17 5.12 -7.63
#